data_0cdc9f778b5160bb6f73952112d06021
#
_entry.id   0cdc9f778b5160bb6f73952112d06021
#
_cell.length_a   1.000
_cell.length_b   1.000
_cell.length_c   1.000
_cell.angle_alpha   90.00
_cell.angle_beta   90.00
_cell.angle_gamma   90.00
#
_symmetry.space_group_name_H-M   'P 1'
#
loop_
_entity.id
_entity.type
_entity.pdbx_description
1 polymer ?
#
loop_
_entity_poly.entity_id
_entity_poly.type
_entity_poly.pdbx_seq_one_letter_code
_entity_poly.pdbx_strand_id
1 'polypeptide(L)'
;MKLKSLALLLMTIAMPAMAEQVSVSSKGISLILDVENGKPAQYLYFGSKLNAADLQNLTVATNGRMDAYPAYGLNTPAEAALAMRHSDGNLSTALVATGSDVKQEANATVTTIHLKDPVYNIKVDLKYRAYKDVDMIEAWTEINNGEKGTVTLTTFASAMLPIRRGDVWMSHLSGTWAAEAQLSHEKLQPGEFVIRNNDGVRNSHTDHAEVMFSLNGKGQENTGAVIGAALAYSGNYKLKTVTDDTEYHYFFAGINEQNSEYHLKKGETFKTPALALTYSNEGLSGASRNFDKWGRKYVLAHG
;
A
#
# COMPACT_ATOMS: atom_id res chain seq x y z
N MET A 1 14.64 -17.72 -66.27
CA MET A 1 15.10 -16.84 -65.21
C MET A 1 14.25 -17.14 -63.96
N LYS A 2 14.85 -17.79 -62.94
CA LYS A 2 14.13 -18.13 -61.69
C LYS A 2 14.55 -17.09 -60.63
N LEU A 3 13.62 -16.23 -60.21
CA LEU A 3 13.78 -15.34 -59.05
C LEU A 3 13.82 -16.18 -57.79
N LYS A 4 14.91 -16.13 -57.04
CA LYS A 4 15.03 -16.66 -55.69
C LYS A 4 14.52 -15.59 -54.74
N SER A 5 13.38 -15.84 -54.07
CA SER A 5 12.91 -15.01 -52.97
C SER A 5 13.80 -15.19 -51.74
N LEU A 6 14.49 -14.14 -51.34
CA LEU A 6 15.27 -14.06 -50.10
C LEU A 6 14.31 -13.71 -48.96
N ALA A 7 13.96 -14.69 -48.10
CA ALA A 7 13.18 -14.45 -46.90
C ALA A 7 14.10 -13.81 -45.85
N LEU A 8 13.84 -12.55 -45.53
CA LEU A 8 14.52 -11.81 -44.46
C LEU A 8 13.91 -12.24 -43.11
N LEU A 9 14.63 -13.05 -42.36
CA LEU A 9 14.26 -13.48 -41.03
C LEU A 9 14.53 -12.31 -40.07
N LEU A 10 13.49 -11.54 -39.68
CA LEU A 10 13.57 -10.56 -38.59
C LEU A 10 13.73 -11.32 -37.28
N MET A 11 14.93 -11.41 -36.74
CA MET A 11 15.16 -11.77 -35.34
C MET A 11 14.72 -10.59 -34.47
N THR A 12 13.56 -10.68 -33.85
CA THR A 12 13.20 -9.84 -32.70
C THR A 12 14.08 -10.24 -31.53
N ILE A 13 15.10 -9.43 -31.25
CA ILE A 13 15.86 -9.52 -30.01
C ILE A 13 14.91 -9.07 -28.90
N ALA A 14 14.41 -10.00 -28.10
CA ALA A 14 13.73 -9.67 -26.86
C ALA A 14 14.77 -9.01 -25.94
N MET A 15 14.72 -7.70 -25.78
CA MET A 15 15.48 -7.04 -24.72
C MET A 15 14.98 -7.59 -23.37
N PRO A 16 15.87 -7.96 -22.45
CA PRO A 16 15.45 -8.31 -21.10
C PRO A 16 14.69 -7.12 -20.53
N ALA A 17 13.51 -7.36 -19.95
CA ALA A 17 12.76 -6.36 -19.22
C ALA A 17 13.65 -5.89 -18.06
N MET A 18 14.15 -4.66 -18.14
CA MET A 18 14.92 -4.07 -17.04
C MET A 18 13.93 -3.73 -15.91
N ALA A 19 14.31 -4.07 -14.68
CA ALA A 19 13.63 -3.62 -13.50
C ALA A 19 13.63 -2.08 -13.47
N GLU A 20 12.46 -1.48 -13.25
CA GLU A 20 12.30 -0.04 -13.16
C GLU A 20 12.11 0.35 -11.69
N GLN A 21 13.00 1.19 -11.16
CA GLN A 21 12.77 1.81 -9.85
C GLN A 21 11.81 3.00 -10.00
N VAL A 22 10.60 2.82 -9.51
CA VAL A 22 9.55 3.85 -9.55
C VAL A 22 9.58 4.65 -8.27
N SER A 23 9.82 5.97 -8.39
CA SER A 23 9.89 6.89 -7.27
C SER A 23 8.58 7.67 -7.10
N VAL A 24 7.95 7.52 -5.94
CA VAL A 24 6.81 8.32 -5.48
C VAL A 24 7.34 9.28 -4.42
N SER A 25 7.54 10.54 -4.77
CA SER A 25 8.18 11.51 -3.87
C SER A 25 7.35 12.75 -3.67
N SER A 26 7.18 13.12 -2.40
CA SER A 26 6.62 14.40 -1.96
C SER A 26 7.73 15.44 -1.76
N LYS A 27 7.44 16.49 -0.98
CA LYS A 27 8.43 17.52 -0.65
C LYS A 27 9.67 16.94 0.05
N GLY A 28 9.48 16.16 1.12
CA GLY A 28 10.56 15.67 1.98
C GLY A 28 10.55 14.17 2.25
N ILE A 29 9.63 13.39 1.63
CA ILE A 29 9.58 11.94 1.77
C ILE A 29 9.58 11.24 0.41
N SER A 30 10.08 10.01 0.38
CA SER A 30 10.08 9.14 -0.80
C SER A 30 9.58 7.73 -0.44
N LEU A 31 8.77 7.17 -1.34
CA LEU A 31 8.42 5.77 -1.38
C LEU A 31 8.92 5.23 -2.72
N ILE A 32 9.74 4.18 -2.69
CA ILE A 32 10.38 3.62 -3.88
C ILE A 32 9.91 2.18 -4.06
N LEU A 33 9.52 1.86 -5.29
CA LEU A 33 9.14 0.50 -5.68
C LEU A 33 10.07 -0.01 -6.78
N ASP A 34 10.28 -1.31 -6.78
CA ASP A 34 10.83 -2.05 -7.91
C ASP A 34 9.68 -2.62 -8.72
N VAL A 35 9.67 -2.32 -10.03
CA VAL A 35 8.59 -2.69 -10.95
C VAL A 35 9.21 -3.41 -12.15
N GLU A 36 9.40 -4.72 -12.01
CA GLU A 36 9.90 -5.57 -13.09
C GLU A 36 8.71 -6.27 -13.77
N ASN A 37 8.60 -6.13 -15.09
CA ASN A 37 7.53 -6.76 -15.85
C ASN A 37 7.53 -8.28 -15.67
N GLY A 38 6.38 -8.84 -15.30
CA GLY A 38 6.19 -10.28 -15.07
C GLY A 38 6.59 -10.76 -13.67
N LYS A 39 7.02 -9.86 -12.78
CA LYS A 39 7.30 -10.16 -11.35
C LYS A 39 6.38 -9.37 -10.43
N PRO A 40 6.18 -9.79 -9.17
CA PRO A 40 5.50 -8.95 -8.18
C PRO A 40 6.21 -7.61 -8.01
N ALA A 41 5.47 -6.51 -7.92
CA ALA A 41 6.05 -5.23 -7.55
C ALA A 41 6.47 -5.25 -6.08
N GLN A 42 7.63 -4.66 -5.74
CA GLN A 42 8.18 -4.71 -4.39
C GLN A 42 8.49 -3.31 -3.85
N TYR A 43 8.30 -3.10 -2.55
CA TYR A 43 8.82 -1.93 -1.88
C TYR A 43 10.34 -2.04 -1.70
N LEU A 44 11.06 -0.98 -2.06
CA LEU A 44 12.48 -0.84 -1.79
C LEU A 44 12.75 0.09 -0.60
N TYR A 45 11.92 1.13 -0.46
CA TYR A 45 12.15 2.16 0.55
C TYR A 45 10.87 2.95 0.86
N PHE A 46 10.71 3.36 2.11
CA PHE A 46 9.81 4.42 2.53
C PHE A 46 10.46 5.21 3.68
N GLY A 47 10.62 6.52 3.51
CA GLY A 47 11.29 7.36 4.49
C GLY A 47 11.59 8.77 3.99
N SER A 48 12.62 9.40 4.53
CA SER A 48 13.10 10.71 4.07
C SER A 48 13.41 10.70 2.59
N LYS A 49 13.24 11.84 1.93
CA LYS A 49 13.51 11.96 0.50
C LYS A 49 14.94 11.55 0.15
N LEU A 50 15.06 10.63 -0.80
CA LEU A 50 16.34 10.15 -1.30
C LEU A 50 16.86 11.02 -2.44
N ASN A 51 18.18 11.15 -2.52
CA ASN A 51 18.84 11.73 -3.68
C ASN A 51 19.18 10.64 -4.73
N ALA A 52 19.66 11.05 -5.90
CA ALA A 52 19.94 10.13 -7.00
C ALA A 52 21.03 9.08 -6.68
N ALA A 53 22.00 9.40 -5.82
CA ALA A 53 23.05 8.46 -5.43
C ALA A 53 22.51 7.39 -4.46
N ASP A 54 21.62 7.77 -3.56
CA ASP A 54 20.98 6.83 -2.63
C ASP A 54 20.09 5.82 -3.37
N LEU A 55 19.38 6.26 -4.41
CA LEU A 55 18.51 5.38 -5.22
C LEU A 55 19.29 4.23 -5.87
N GLN A 56 20.53 4.48 -6.32
CA GLN A 56 21.37 3.46 -6.95
C GLN A 56 21.81 2.34 -6.00
N ASN A 57 21.75 2.57 -4.69
CA ASN A 57 22.16 1.60 -3.68
C ASN A 57 21.01 0.74 -3.13
N LEU A 58 19.77 0.99 -3.59
CA LEU A 58 18.62 0.19 -3.19
C LEU A 58 18.67 -1.19 -3.88
N THR A 59 18.40 -2.24 -3.10
CA THR A 59 18.39 -3.62 -3.59
C THR A 59 17.05 -4.28 -3.33
N VAL A 60 16.62 -5.10 -4.27
CA VAL A 60 15.38 -5.89 -4.17
C VAL A 60 15.55 -7.03 -3.18
N ALA A 61 14.56 -7.24 -2.32
CA ALA A 61 14.50 -8.41 -1.46
C ALA A 61 14.13 -9.66 -2.29
N THR A 62 14.91 -10.72 -2.14
CA THR A 62 14.72 -11.95 -2.95
C THR A 62 13.72 -12.95 -2.37
N ASN A 63 13.14 -12.65 -1.21
CA ASN A 63 12.32 -13.59 -0.42
C ASN A 63 10.81 -13.28 -0.45
N GLY A 64 10.33 -12.38 -1.31
CA GLY A 64 8.92 -11.97 -1.43
C GLY A 64 8.36 -11.19 -0.23
N ARG A 65 9.19 -10.88 0.77
CA ARG A 65 8.76 -10.19 2.00
C ARG A 65 8.39 -8.73 1.79
N MET A 66 8.76 -8.16 0.66
CA MET A 66 8.55 -6.76 0.33
C MET A 66 7.53 -6.56 -0.80
N ASP A 67 6.76 -7.60 -1.14
CA ASP A 67 5.72 -7.50 -2.17
C ASP A 67 4.75 -6.36 -1.83
N ALA A 68 4.49 -5.49 -2.81
CA ALA A 68 3.71 -4.28 -2.58
C ALA A 68 2.21 -4.55 -2.37
N TYR A 69 1.70 -5.64 -2.95
CA TYR A 69 0.30 -6.03 -2.81
C TYR A 69 0.12 -7.55 -2.96
N PRO A 70 0.49 -8.32 -1.93
CA PRO A 70 0.42 -9.77 -1.98
C PRO A 70 -1.02 -10.25 -2.13
N ALA A 71 -1.25 -11.18 -3.06
CA ALA A 71 -2.54 -11.80 -3.29
C ALA A 71 -2.58 -13.24 -2.75
N TYR A 72 -3.75 -13.70 -2.35
CA TYR A 72 -3.95 -15.08 -1.91
C TYR A 72 -3.74 -16.05 -3.08
N GLY A 73 -2.91 -17.06 -2.87
CA GLY A 73 -2.53 -18.04 -3.90
C GLY A 73 -1.04 -18.03 -4.24
N LEU A 74 -0.33 -16.96 -3.90
CA LEU A 74 1.13 -16.94 -3.87
C LEU A 74 1.63 -17.30 -2.47
N ASN A 75 2.84 -17.84 -2.42
CA ASN A 75 3.49 -18.16 -1.14
C ASN A 75 4.01 -16.86 -0.51
N THR A 76 3.13 -16.10 0.13
CA THR A 76 3.48 -14.84 0.79
C THR A 76 3.87 -15.10 2.25
N PRO A 77 4.93 -14.47 2.77
CA PRO A 77 5.34 -14.63 4.18
C PRO A 77 4.35 -13.99 5.17
N ALA A 78 3.51 -13.08 4.69
CA ALA A 78 2.49 -12.39 5.46
C ALA A 78 1.09 -12.76 4.97
N GLU A 79 0.07 -12.07 5.46
CA GLU A 79 -1.28 -12.15 4.92
C GLU A 79 -1.40 -11.57 3.52
N ALA A 80 -2.47 -11.96 2.82
CA ALA A 80 -2.83 -11.37 1.54
C ALA A 80 -3.47 -9.98 1.73
N ALA A 81 -3.05 -9.01 0.91
CA ALA A 81 -3.74 -7.73 0.73
C ALA A 81 -4.99 -7.88 -0.15
N LEU A 82 -5.00 -8.89 -1.02
CA LEU A 82 -6.11 -9.23 -1.90
C LEU A 82 -6.43 -10.72 -1.80
N ALA A 83 -7.68 -11.04 -1.56
CA ALA A 83 -8.23 -12.38 -1.72
C ALA A 83 -9.58 -12.31 -2.43
N MET A 84 -9.79 -13.21 -3.39
CA MET A 84 -11.03 -13.28 -4.14
C MET A 84 -11.38 -14.70 -4.53
N ARG A 85 -12.65 -14.91 -4.86
CA ARG A 85 -13.12 -16.08 -5.58
C ARG A 85 -13.38 -15.69 -7.02
N HIS A 86 -12.64 -16.28 -7.94
CA HIS A 86 -12.81 -16.09 -9.37
C HIS A 86 -14.15 -16.60 -9.86
N SER A 87 -14.54 -16.22 -11.06
CA SER A 87 -15.87 -16.58 -11.64
C SER A 87 -16.04 -18.09 -11.87
N ASP A 88 -14.97 -18.86 -11.90
CA ASP A 88 -14.96 -20.34 -11.98
C ASP A 88 -14.88 -21.02 -10.59
N GLY A 89 -14.81 -20.25 -9.52
CA GLY A 89 -14.74 -20.73 -8.14
C GLY A 89 -13.33 -20.90 -7.57
N ASN A 90 -12.27 -20.72 -8.38
CA ASN A 90 -10.88 -20.75 -7.91
C ASN A 90 -10.59 -19.59 -6.96
N LEU A 91 -9.71 -19.82 -5.98
CA LEU A 91 -9.33 -18.81 -4.97
C LEU A 91 -7.93 -18.24 -5.19
N SER A 92 -7.12 -18.85 -6.05
CA SER A 92 -5.72 -18.44 -6.24
C SER A 92 -5.61 -17.29 -7.22
N THR A 93 -4.98 -16.21 -6.78
CA THR A 93 -4.65 -15.03 -7.58
C THR A 93 -3.15 -14.79 -7.50
N ALA A 94 -2.52 -14.54 -8.65
CA ALA A 94 -1.10 -14.18 -8.73
C ALA A 94 -0.99 -12.82 -9.42
N LEU A 95 -0.42 -11.82 -8.74
CA LEU A 95 -0.27 -10.49 -9.32
C LEU A 95 1.18 -10.25 -9.76
N VAL A 96 1.34 -9.88 -11.02
CA VAL A 96 2.63 -9.49 -11.59
C VAL A 96 2.53 -8.10 -12.20
N ALA A 97 3.60 -7.31 -12.08
CA ALA A 97 3.68 -5.98 -12.66
C ALA A 97 3.70 -6.02 -14.20
N THR A 98 3.11 -5.01 -14.80
CA THR A 98 3.12 -4.78 -16.27
C THR A 98 3.68 -3.43 -16.65
N GLY A 99 4.00 -2.58 -15.69
CA GLY A 99 4.57 -1.25 -15.88
C GLY A 99 4.03 -0.23 -14.90
N SER A 100 4.35 1.04 -15.14
CA SER A 100 3.92 2.17 -14.34
C SER A 100 3.55 3.38 -15.19
N ASP A 101 2.70 4.26 -14.65
CA ASP A 101 2.33 5.55 -15.22
C ASP A 101 2.48 6.67 -14.20
N VAL A 102 2.84 7.86 -14.68
CA VAL A 102 2.94 9.07 -13.86
C VAL A 102 2.08 10.18 -14.45
N LYS A 103 1.13 10.67 -13.67
CA LYS A 103 0.25 11.79 -14.04
C LYS A 103 0.53 12.99 -13.14
N GLN A 104 0.82 14.14 -13.76
CA GLN A 104 0.96 15.39 -13.03
C GLN A 104 -0.41 16.01 -12.75
N GLU A 105 -0.62 16.39 -11.50
CA GLU A 105 -1.75 17.22 -11.05
C GLU A 105 -1.20 18.59 -10.58
N ALA A 106 -2.08 19.56 -10.36
CA ALA A 106 -1.67 20.92 -9.94
C ALA A 106 -0.78 20.87 -8.68
N ASN A 107 -1.22 20.18 -7.63
CA ASN A 107 -0.58 20.15 -6.33
C ASN A 107 0.04 18.78 -5.96
N ALA A 108 -0.04 17.81 -6.84
CA ALA A 108 0.41 16.44 -6.58
C ALA A 108 0.92 15.76 -7.86
N THR A 109 1.58 14.63 -7.66
CA THR A 109 1.90 13.68 -8.73
C THR A 109 1.22 12.36 -8.38
N VAL A 110 0.47 11.78 -9.32
CA VAL A 110 -0.15 10.46 -9.15
C VAL A 110 0.66 9.45 -9.94
N THR A 111 1.23 8.49 -9.24
CA THR A 111 1.93 7.33 -9.81
C THR A 111 1.02 6.12 -9.73
N THR A 112 0.90 5.38 -10.82
CA THR A 112 0.15 4.13 -10.89
C THR A 112 1.09 2.98 -11.22
N ILE A 113 1.07 1.92 -10.42
CA ILE A 113 1.72 0.66 -10.74
C ILE A 113 0.65 -0.30 -11.24
N HIS A 114 0.81 -0.80 -12.45
CA HIS A 114 -0.12 -1.72 -13.09
C HIS A 114 0.25 -3.16 -12.79
N LEU A 115 -0.67 -3.90 -12.21
CA LEU A 115 -0.57 -5.33 -11.96
C LEU A 115 -1.65 -6.08 -12.73
N LYS A 116 -1.36 -7.33 -13.09
CA LYS A 116 -2.35 -8.25 -13.65
C LYS A 116 -2.16 -9.66 -13.10
N ASP A 117 -3.23 -10.44 -13.09
CA ASP A 117 -3.11 -11.89 -12.96
C ASP A 117 -2.74 -12.48 -14.33
N PRO A 118 -1.73 -13.37 -14.45
CA PRO A 118 -1.32 -13.96 -15.72
C PRO A 118 -2.31 -15.00 -16.27
N VAL A 119 -3.20 -15.53 -15.43
CA VAL A 119 -4.18 -16.59 -15.80
C VAL A 119 -5.58 -15.99 -15.94
N TYR A 120 -6.00 -15.19 -14.97
CA TYR A 120 -7.31 -14.56 -14.94
C TYR A 120 -7.28 -13.14 -15.49
N ASN A 121 -8.37 -12.69 -16.11
CA ASN A 121 -8.46 -11.32 -16.58
C ASN A 121 -8.82 -10.35 -15.44
N ILE A 122 -7.94 -10.31 -14.44
CA ILE A 122 -7.98 -9.38 -13.32
C ILE A 122 -6.84 -8.38 -13.47
N LYS A 123 -7.15 -7.11 -13.30
CA LYS A 123 -6.16 -6.02 -13.26
C LYS A 123 -6.26 -5.30 -11.93
N VAL A 124 -5.12 -4.92 -11.40
CA VAL A 124 -5.02 -4.18 -10.14
C VAL A 124 -4.08 -3.01 -10.34
N ASP A 125 -4.54 -1.81 -10.07
CA ASP A 125 -3.75 -0.59 -10.10
C ASP A 125 -3.45 -0.16 -8.66
N LEU A 126 -2.16 -0.12 -8.29
CA LEU A 126 -1.73 0.51 -7.06
C LEU A 126 -1.45 1.98 -7.34
N LYS A 127 -2.18 2.85 -6.68
CA LYS A 127 -2.12 4.29 -6.93
C LYS A 127 -1.54 5.04 -5.75
N TYR A 128 -0.63 5.94 -6.05
CA TYR A 128 0.05 6.77 -5.06
C TYR A 128 -0.01 8.23 -5.47
N ARG A 129 -0.65 9.09 -4.66
CA ARG A 129 -0.66 10.54 -4.84
C ARG A 129 0.35 11.17 -3.89
N ALA A 130 1.45 11.69 -4.41
CA ALA A 130 2.44 12.42 -3.64
C ALA A 130 2.22 13.93 -3.77
N TYR A 131 2.04 14.63 -2.66
CA TYR A 131 1.83 16.08 -2.63
C TYR A 131 3.16 16.83 -2.77
N LYS A 132 3.17 17.92 -3.56
CA LYS A 132 4.40 18.65 -3.90
C LYS A 132 4.92 19.53 -2.75
N ASP A 133 4.08 19.93 -1.84
CA ASP A 133 4.36 20.96 -0.83
C ASP A 133 4.12 20.54 0.63
N VAL A 134 3.62 19.34 0.85
CA VAL A 134 3.51 18.70 2.18
C VAL A 134 4.09 17.29 2.12
N ASP A 135 4.54 16.79 3.27
CA ASP A 135 5.14 15.44 3.36
C ASP A 135 4.06 14.39 3.57
N MET A 136 3.29 14.16 2.50
CA MET A 136 2.16 13.24 2.49
C MET A 136 2.08 12.49 1.16
N ILE A 137 1.79 11.19 1.26
CA ILE A 137 1.47 10.31 0.13
C ILE A 137 0.14 9.61 0.45
N GLU A 138 -0.84 9.68 -0.43
CA GLU A 138 -2.05 8.86 -0.36
C GLU A 138 -1.84 7.60 -1.21
N ALA A 139 -2.21 6.44 -0.68
CA ALA A 139 -2.17 5.16 -1.38
C ALA A 139 -3.56 4.54 -1.42
N TRP A 140 -3.99 4.05 -2.60
CA TRP A 140 -5.22 3.29 -2.77
C TRP A 140 -5.07 2.26 -3.89
N THR A 141 -6.00 1.32 -3.94
CA THR A 141 -6.01 0.25 -4.92
C THR A 141 -7.30 0.29 -5.75
N GLU A 142 -7.19 0.06 -7.05
CA GLU A 142 -8.31 -0.11 -7.97
C GLU A 142 -8.24 -1.53 -8.55
N ILE A 143 -9.33 -2.32 -8.39
CA ILE A 143 -9.41 -3.72 -8.81
C ILE A 143 -10.44 -3.81 -9.91
N ASN A 144 -10.03 -4.24 -11.11
CA ASN A 144 -10.90 -4.37 -12.27
C ASN A 144 -11.15 -5.84 -12.61
N ASN A 145 -12.41 -6.20 -12.77
CA ASN A 145 -12.83 -7.52 -13.22
C ASN A 145 -13.08 -7.53 -14.75
N GLY A 146 -12.16 -8.11 -15.49
CA GLY A 146 -12.31 -8.41 -16.91
C GLY A 146 -12.74 -9.85 -17.23
N GLU A 147 -13.03 -10.69 -16.22
CA GLU A 147 -13.50 -12.06 -16.42
C GLU A 147 -14.91 -12.09 -17.02
N LYS A 148 -15.35 -13.25 -17.50
CA LYS A 148 -16.69 -13.42 -18.09
C LYS A 148 -17.81 -13.33 -17.07
N GLY A 149 -17.56 -13.69 -15.81
CA GLY A 149 -18.52 -13.71 -14.71
C GLY A 149 -18.19 -12.74 -13.60
N THR A 150 -18.97 -12.80 -12.52
CA THR A 150 -18.75 -12.04 -11.29
C THR A 150 -17.63 -12.68 -10.47
N VAL A 151 -16.69 -11.88 -9.97
CA VAL A 151 -15.74 -12.29 -8.94
C VAL A 151 -16.19 -11.76 -7.58
N THR A 152 -15.87 -12.49 -6.52
CA THR A 152 -16.21 -12.10 -5.15
C THR A 152 -14.93 -11.71 -4.43
N LEU A 153 -14.80 -10.44 -4.06
CA LEU A 153 -13.68 -9.96 -3.25
C LEU A 153 -13.99 -10.25 -1.77
N THR A 154 -13.07 -10.91 -1.08
CA THR A 154 -13.17 -11.26 0.34
C THR A 154 -12.12 -10.57 1.21
N THR A 155 -11.00 -10.16 0.63
CA THR A 155 -9.99 -9.27 1.22
C THR A 155 -9.55 -8.28 0.16
N PHE A 156 -9.51 -7.00 0.50
CA PHE A 156 -9.21 -5.91 -0.43
C PHE A 156 -8.65 -4.69 0.32
N ALA A 157 -7.42 -4.81 0.79
CA ALA A 157 -6.75 -3.72 1.49
C ALA A 157 -6.59 -2.49 0.58
N SER A 158 -6.68 -1.30 1.16
CA SER A 158 -6.34 -0.05 0.47
C SER A 158 -4.87 -0.01 0.09
N ALA A 159 -4.02 -0.45 1.01
CA ALA A 159 -2.60 -0.64 0.82
C ALA A 159 -2.05 -1.64 1.85
N MET A 160 -0.94 -2.26 1.52
CA MET A 160 -0.06 -2.94 2.45
C MET A 160 1.27 -2.19 2.49
N LEU A 161 1.85 -2.01 3.65
CA LEU A 161 3.16 -1.40 3.83
C LEU A 161 4.04 -2.31 4.70
N PRO A 162 5.17 -2.81 4.18
CA PRO A 162 6.13 -3.48 5.03
C PRO A 162 6.82 -2.44 5.91
N ILE A 163 6.80 -2.67 7.21
CA ILE A 163 7.49 -1.87 8.20
C ILE A 163 8.86 -2.50 8.45
N ARG A 164 9.84 -1.69 8.76
CA ARG A 164 11.19 -2.15 9.03
C ARG A 164 11.23 -3.25 10.09
N ARG A 165 12.07 -4.27 9.89
CA ARG A 165 12.39 -5.30 10.89
C ARG A 165 13.04 -4.67 12.12
N GLY A 166 12.74 -5.20 13.32
CA GLY A 166 13.41 -4.86 14.57
C GLY A 166 12.49 -4.25 15.63
N ASP A 167 13.02 -3.40 16.49
CA ASP A 167 12.29 -2.81 17.64
C ASP A 167 11.33 -1.71 17.16
N VAL A 168 10.16 -2.12 16.68
CA VAL A 168 9.09 -1.23 16.20
C VAL A 168 7.99 -1.16 17.26
N TRP A 169 7.53 0.06 17.50
CA TRP A 169 6.40 0.36 18.38
C TRP A 169 5.29 1.05 17.60
N MET A 170 4.08 0.61 17.80
CA MET A 170 2.88 1.24 17.26
C MET A 170 2.23 2.12 18.31
N SER A 171 1.94 3.36 17.94
CA SER A 171 1.15 4.30 18.73
C SER A 171 -0.19 4.47 18.07
N HIS A 172 -1.27 4.40 18.85
CA HIS A 172 -2.64 4.56 18.36
C HIS A 172 -3.50 5.27 19.42
N LEU A 173 -4.64 5.79 18.99
CA LEU A 173 -5.61 6.41 19.89
C LEU A 173 -6.72 5.40 20.18
N SER A 174 -7.04 5.24 21.44
CA SER A 174 -8.16 4.44 21.93
C SER A 174 -8.92 5.20 23.02
N GLY A 175 -10.04 4.68 23.47
CA GLY A 175 -10.77 5.33 24.54
C GLY A 175 -12.12 4.71 24.85
N THR A 176 -12.88 5.44 25.69
CA THR A 176 -14.27 5.13 26.04
C THR A 176 -15.03 6.45 26.13
N TRP A 177 -16.34 6.37 26.39
CA TRP A 177 -17.15 7.55 26.68
C TRP A 177 -16.54 8.39 27.83
N ALA A 178 -16.40 9.69 27.60
CA ALA A 178 -15.76 10.68 28.48
C ALA A 178 -14.25 10.43 28.77
N ALA A 179 -13.60 9.58 27.99
CA ALA A 179 -12.15 9.32 28.01
C ALA A 179 -11.66 8.93 26.60
N GLU A 180 -12.05 9.73 25.60
CA GLU A 180 -11.72 9.52 24.19
C GLU A 180 -10.25 9.88 23.90
N ALA A 181 -9.72 9.36 22.78
CA ALA A 181 -8.42 9.71 22.22
C ALA A 181 -7.24 9.55 23.21
N GLN A 182 -7.24 8.49 24.00
CA GLN A 182 -6.10 8.15 24.85
C GLN A 182 -4.98 7.53 24.03
N LEU A 183 -3.79 8.10 24.10
CA LEU A 183 -2.62 7.60 23.37
C LEU A 183 -2.07 6.34 24.03
N SER A 184 -2.08 5.24 23.28
CA SER A 184 -1.49 3.95 23.65
C SER A 184 -0.26 3.64 22.82
N HIS A 185 0.66 2.84 23.37
CA HIS A 185 1.88 2.40 22.70
C HIS A 185 2.04 0.89 22.86
N GLU A 186 2.14 0.19 21.75
CA GLU A 186 2.29 -1.26 21.70
C GLU A 186 3.61 -1.62 21.01
N LYS A 187 4.43 -2.45 21.66
CA LYS A 187 5.60 -3.05 21.02
C LYS A 187 5.11 -4.14 20.08
N LEU A 188 5.49 -4.07 18.80
CA LEU A 188 5.16 -5.11 17.84
C LEU A 188 5.94 -6.39 18.15
N GLN A 189 5.22 -7.50 18.27
CA GLN A 189 5.76 -8.84 18.55
C GLN A 189 5.14 -9.84 17.57
N PRO A 190 5.73 -11.04 17.39
CA PRO A 190 5.13 -12.08 16.56
C PRO A 190 3.66 -12.31 16.87
N GLY A 191 2.82 -12.26 15.81
CA GLY A 191 1.37 -12.32 15.89
C GLY A 191 0.69 -11.13 15.22
N GLU A 192 -0.51 -10.85 15.61
CA GLU A 192 -1.37 -9.85 14.99
C GLU A 192 -1.83 -8.81 16.00
N PHE A 193 -1.86 -7.56 15.57
CA PHE A 193 -2.57 -6.48 16.26
C PHE A 193 -3.59 -5.85 15.33
N VAL A 194 -4.85 -5.78 15.76
CA VAL A 194 -5.96 -5.33 14.92
C VAL A 194 -6.73 -4.20 15.59
N ILE A 195 -6.84 -3.08 14.91
CA ILE A 195 -7.75 -1.97 15.22
C ILE A 195 -8.88 -2.00 14.20
N ARG A 196 -10.12 -2.02 14.63
CA ARG A 196 -11.27 -2.13 13.72
C ARG A 196 -12.51 -1.44 14.23
N ASN A 197 -13.28 -0.89 13.30
CA ASN A 197 -14.64 -0.43 13.54
C ASN A 197 -15.65 -1.41 12.94
N ASN A 198 -16.69 -1.77 13.70
CA ASN A 198 -17.83 -2.60 13.29
C ASN A 198 -19.16 -1.84 13.40
N ASP A 199 -19.15 -0.57 13.78
CA ASP A 199 -20.35 0.22 14.10
C ASP A 199 -20.80 1.12 12.93
N GLY A 200 -20.43 0.78 11.72
CA GLY A 200 -20.76 1.54 10.52
C GLY A 200 -20.09 2.91 10.50
N VAL A 201 -20.86 3.96 10.19
CA VAL A 201 -20.37 5.34 10.14
C VAL A 201 -20.11 5.97 11.53
N ARG A 202 -20.44 5.24 12.58
CA ARG A 202 -20.14 5.65 13.94
C ARG A 202 -18.68 5.32 14.22
N ASN A 203 -17.78 6.24 13.90
CA ASN A 203 -16.38 6.15 14.34
C ASN A 203 -16.40 6.24 15.86
N SER A 204 -16.17 5.12 16.49
CA SER A 204 -16.42 4.95 17.90
C SER A 204 -15.43 5.74 18.73
N HIS A 205 -15.78 5.97 19.99
CA HIS A 205 -14.85 6.52 20.99
C HIS A 205 -13.76 5.52 21.37
N THR A 206 -13.84 4.26 20.90
CA THR A 206 -12.90 3.20 21.27
C THR A 206 -11.62 3.22 20.47
N ASP A 207 -11.70 3.44 19.15
CA ASP A 207 -10.54 3.36 18.27
C ASP A 207 -10.62 4.40 17.16
N HIS A 208 -9.44 4.80 16.65
CA HIS A 208 -9.31 5.72 15.52
C HIS A 208 -8.66 5.01 14.32
N ALA A 209 -9.01 5.47 13.10
CA ALA A 209 -8.48 4.90 11.85
C ALA A 209 -7.06 5.42 11.54
N GLU A 210 -6.22 5.56 12.55
CA GLU A 210 -4.87 6.09 12.43
C GLU A 210 -3.88 5.41 13.38
N VAL A 211 -2.64 5.27 12.92
CA VAL A 211 -1.53 4.70 13.69
C VAL A 211 -0.23 5.41 13.36
N MET A 212 0.73 5.36 14.28
CA MET A 212 2.12 5.80 14.05
C MET A 212 3.08 4.69 14.45
N PHE A 213 4.04 4.37 13.59
CA PHE A 213 5.08 3.38 13.84
C PHE A 213 6.41 4.06 14.13
N SER A 214 6.92 3.87 15.33
CA SER A 214 8.25 4.33 15.74
C SER A 214 9.28 3.25 15.45
N LEU A 215 10.31 3.59 14.69
CA LEU A 215 11.21 2.62 14.04
C LEU A 215 12.51 2.44 14.84
N ASN A 216 12.70 2.45 15.99
CA ASN A 216 13.90 2.10 16.80
C ASN A 216 13.60 2.32 18.30
N GLY A 217 12.53 1.68 18.75
CA GLY A 217 12.09 1.79 20.13
C GLY A 217 10.80 2.59 20.29
N LYS A 218 10.37 2.74 21.54
CA LYS A 218 9.12 3.43 21.87
C LYS A 218 9.13 4.88 21.37
N GLY A 219 8.03 5.29 20.76
CA GLY A 219 7.85 6.63 20.21
C GLY A 219 8.16 7.75 21.19
N GLN A 220 8.99 8.68 20.74
CA GLN A 220 9.30 9.91 21.43
C GLN A 220 8.56 11.06 20.75
N GLU A 221 8.28 12.11 21.52
CA GLU A 221 7.46 13.22 21.02
C GLU A 221 8.16 13.98 19.89
N ASN A 222 9.43 14.35 20.07
CA ASN A 222 10.13 15.28 19.17
C ASN A 222 11.37 14.68 18.49
N THR A 223 11.64 13.38 18.65
CA THR A 223 12.83 12.71 18.08
C THR A 223 12.49 11.30 17.63
N GLY A 224 13.27 10.81 16.66
CA GLY A 224 13.16 9.46 16.12
C GLY A 224 12.34 9.37 14.84
N ALA A 225 12.58 8.30 14.11
CA ALA A 225 11.94 8.00 12.86
C ALA A 225 10.53 7.43 13.09
N VAL A 226 9.52 8.05 12.50
CA VAL A 226 8.11 7.68 12.65
C VAL A 226 7.44 7.63 11.27
N ILE A 227 6.74 6.53 11.00
CA ILE A 227 5.79 6.40 9.90
C ILE A 227 4.39 6.64 10.45
N GLY A 228 3.67 7.60 9.91
CA GLY A 228 2.25 7.82 10.23
C GLY A 228 1.36 7.29 9.12
N ALA A 229 0.23 6.69 9.49
CA ALA A 229 -0.78 6.18 8.58
C ALA A 229 -2.19 6.49 9.07
N ALA A 230 -3.06 7.02 8.20
CA ALA A 230 -4.46 7.31 8.51
C ALA A 230 -5.35 6.91 7.32
N LEU A 231 -6.38 6.10 7.57
CA LEU A 231 -7.32 5.67 6.54
C LEU A 231 -8.43 6.71 6.36
N ALA A 232 -8.56 7.26 5.16
CA ALA A 232 -9.58 8.24 4.81
C ALA A 232 -10.95 7.54 4.55
N TYR A 233 -11.51 6.96 5.58
CA TYR A 233 -12.78 6.23 5.51
C TYR A 233 -13.56 6.30 6.82
N SER A 234 -14.84 6.63 6.73
CA SER A 234 -15.73 6.81 7.89
C SER A 234 -16.69 5.65 8.13
N GLY A 235 -16.55 4.52 7.45
CA GLY A 235 -17.33 3.30 7.64
C GLY A 235 -16.62 2.27 8.52
N ASN A 236 -16.98 0.99 8.35
CA ASN A 236 -16.27 -0.11 8.97
C ASN A 236 -14.87 -0.24 8.40
N TYR A 237 -13.86 0.07 9.18
CA TYR A 237 -12.45 -0.01 8.79
C TYR A 237 -11.70 -1.08 9.57
N LYS A 238 -10.55 -1.49 9.02
CA LYS A 238 -9.59 -2.34 9.68
C LYS A 238 -8.17 -1.84 9.40
N LEU A 239 -7.42 -1.65 10.48
CA LEU A 239 -5.98 -1.46 10.48
C LEU A 239 -5.38 -2.70 11.15
N LYS A 240 -4.49 -3.41 10.47
CA LYS A 240 -3.94 -4.65 10.95
C LYS A 240 -2.43 -4.65 10.80
N THR A 241 -1.72 -5.00 11.86
CA THR A 241 -0.29 -5.26 11.82
C THR A 241 -0.06 -6.75 12.03
N VAL A 242 0.71 -7.37 11.15
CA VAL A 242 1.18 -8.76 11.27
C VAL A 242 2.68 -8.73 11.45
N THR A 243 3.16 -9.41 12.48
CA THR A 243 4.60 -9.60 12.70
C THR A 243 4.91 -11.09 12.56
N ASP A 244 5.82 -11.44 11.67
CA ASP A 244 6.22 -12.82 11.46
C ASP A 244 7.24 -13.30 12.52
N ASP A 245 7.59 -14.58 12.47
CA ASP A 245 8.55 -15.23 13.38
C ASP A 245 10.00 -14.73 13.24
N THR A 246 10.27 -13.96 12.19
CA THR A 246 11.58 -13.33 11.92
C THR A 246 11.57 -11.83 12.16
N GLU A 247 10.54 -11.32 12.86
CA GLU A 247 10.36 -9.91 13.23
C GLU A 247 10.22 -8.94 12.05
N TYR A 248 9.73 -9.39 10.88
CA TYR A 248 9.25 -8.50 9.86
C TYR A 248 7.82 -8.07 10.20
N HIS A 249 7.54 -6.80 10.08
CA HIS A 249 6.23 -6.21 10.36
C HIS A 249 5.56 -5.79 9.06
N TYR A 250 4.27 -6.12 8.93
CA TYR A 250 3.44 -5.79 7.77
C TYR A 250 2.19 -5.06 8.23
N PHE A 251 1.93 -3.92 7.66
CA PHE A 251 0.76 -3.12 7.97
C PHE A 251 -0.24 -3.16 6.83
N PHE A 252 -1.48 -3.51 7.12
CA PHE A 252 -2.60 -3.55 6.19
C PHE A 252 -3.67 -2.56 6.66
N ALA A 253 -4.21 -1.78 5.75
CA ALA A 253 -5.28 -0.84 6.05
C ALA A 253 -6.36 -0.89 4.96
N GLY A 254 -7.62 -0.79 5.34
CA GLY A 254 -8.72 -0.79 4.40
C GLY A 254 -10.09 -0.88 5.04
N ILE A 255 -11.08 -1.15 4.21
CA ILE A 255 -12.43 -1.48 4.66
C ILE A 255 -12.38 -2.79 5.46
N ASN A 256 -13.13 -2.85 6.56
CA ASN A 256 -13.27 -4.07 7.33
C ASN A 256 -14.19 -5.05 6.60
N GLU A 257 -13.60 -6.12 6.11
CA GLU A 257 -14.29 -7.17 5.37
C GLU A 257 -15.00 -8.20 6.26
N GLN A 258 -14.96 -8.06 7.57
CA GLN A 258 -15.61 -8.99 8.49
C GLN A 258 -17.12 -9.04 8.24
N ASN A 259 -17.63 -10.25 7.96
CA ASN A 259 -19.02 -10.49 7.58
C ASN A 259 -19.47 -9.72 6.32
N SER A 260 -18.54 -9.43 5.41
CA SER A 260 -18.79 -8.69 4.18
C SER A 260 -18.00 -9.30 3.02
N GLU A 261 -18.58 -9.24 1.84
CA GLU A 261 -17.93 -9.56 0.59
C GLU A 261 -18.42 -8.60 -0.49
N TYR A 262 -17.61 -8.36 -1.52
CA TYR A 262 -17.99 -7.50 -2.63
C TYR A 262 -18.08 -8.29 -3.94
N HIS A 263 -19.26 -8.27 -4.57
CA HIS A 263 -19.51 -8.93 -5.85
C HIS A 263 -19.19 -7.99 -7.00
N LEU A 264 -18.01 -8.13 -7.59
CA LEU A 264 -17.52 -7.31 -8.67
C LEU A 264 -17.92 -7.94 -10.01
N LYS A 265 -18.85 -7.31 -10.74
CA LYS A 265 -19.33 -7.79 -12.03
C LYS A 265 -18.30 -7.56 -13.13
N LYS A 266 -18.47 -8.26 -14.25
CA LYS A 266 -17.63 -8.06 -15.43
C LYS A 266 -17.60 -6.59 -15.86
N GLY A 267 -16.39 -6.06 -16.06
CA GLY A 267 -16.13 -4.68 -16.48
C GLY A 267 -16.18 -3.64 -15.36
N GLU A 268 -16.62 -4.01 -14.16
CA GLU A 268 -16.61 -3.11 -13.01
C GLU A 268 -15.21 -2.96 -12.41
N THR A 269 -14.99 -1.81 -11.77
CA THR A 269 -13.79 -1.50 -11.01
C THR A 269 -14.19 -1.17 -9.58
N PHE A 270 -13.61 -1.87 -8.62
CA PHE A 270 -13.70 -1.56 -7.20
C PHE A 270 -12.54 -0.66 -6.81
N LYS A 271 -12.84 0.48 -6.19
CA LYS A 271 -11.84 1.41 -5.67
C LYS A 271 -11.88 1.41 -4.15
N THR A 272 -10.74 1.18 -3.52
CA THR A 272 -10.59 1.25 -2.06
C THR A 272 -10.50 2.70 -1.59
N PRO A 273 -10.80 2.99 -0.32
CA PRO A 273 -10.50 4.29 0.29
C PRO A 273 -8.99 4.55 0.30
N ALA A 274 -8.59 5.84 0.36
CA ALA A 274 -7.19 6.20 0.42
C ALA A 274 -6.61 6.02 1.83
N LEU A 275 -5.39 5.49 1.91
CA LEU A 275 -4.54 5.49 3.09
C LEU A 275 -3.55 6.64 2.97
N ALA A 276 -3.63 7.62 3.86
CA ALA A 276 -2.68 8.71 3.94
C ALA A 276 -1.44 8.26 4.73
N LEU A 277 -0.26 8.43 4.14
CA LEU A 277 1.03 8.02 4.66
C LEU A 277 1.96 9.22 4.81
N THR A 278 2.67 9.27 5.93
CA THR A 278 3.73 10.26 6.16
C THR A 278 4.95 9.63 6.84
N TYR A 279 6.07 10.33 6.78
CA TYR A 279 7.28 9.97 7.51
C TYR A 279 7.90 11.22 8.14
N SER A 280 8.47 11.07 9.34
CA SER A 280 9.18 12.14 10.03
C SER A 280 10.34 11.59 10.84
N ASN A 281 11.44 12.36 10.93
CA ASN A 281 12.53 12.12 11.87
C ASN A 281 12.38 12.93 13.16
N GLU A 282 11.29 13.70 13.28
CA GLU A 282 11.01 14.59 14.42
C GLU A 282 9.96 13.96 15.36
N GLY A 283 10.01 12.65 15.54
CA GLY A 283 9.12 11.92 16.43
C GLY A 283 7.64 11.95 16.04
N LEU A 284 6.79 11.61 17.01
CA LEU A 284 5.32 11.58 16.86
C LEU A 284 4.76 12.96 16.49
N SER A 285 5.26 14.02 17.11
CA SER A 285 4.82 15.39 16.82
C SER A 285 5.16 15.82 15.37
N GLY A 286 6.28 15.35 14.82
CA GLY A 286 6.64 15.60 13.43
C GLY A 286 5.65 14.98 12.45
N ALA A 287 5.29 13.71 12.65
CA ALA A 287 4.29 13.01 11.87
C ALA A 287 2.90 13.68 12.03
N SER A 288 2.51 14.01 13.25
CA SER A 288 1.24 14.72 13.53
C SER A 288 1.15 16.07 12.79
N ARG A 289 2.22 16.87 12.82
CA ARG A 289 2.28 18.15 12.08
C ARG A 289 2.13 17.96 10.56
N ASN A 290 2.61 16.86 9.99
CA ASN A 290 2.43 16.57 8.57
C ASN A 290 0.96 16.29 8.24
N PHE A 291 0.26 15.48 9.05
CA PHE A 291 -1.19 15.27 8.90
C PHE A 291 -1.98 16.57 9.05
N ASP A 292 -1.63 17.41 10.02
CA ASP A 292 -2.28 18.69 10.29
C ASP A 292 -2.16 19.66 9.09
N LYS A 293 -0.94 19.78 8.52
CA LYS A 293 -0.69 20.61 7.32
C LYS A 293 -1.48 20.10 6.12
N TRP A 294 -1.48 18.79 5.90
CA TRP A 294 -2.21 18.15 4.81
C TRP A 294 -3.72 18.30 5.01
N GLY A 295 -4.23 18.00 6.22
CA GLY A 295 -5.64 18.13 6.56
C GLY A 295 -6.18 19.52 6.31
N ARG A 296 -5.51 20.55 6.80
CA ARG A 296 -5.91 21.96 6.60
C ARG A 296 -5.90 22.39 5.13
N LYS A 297 -4.97 21.88 4.34
CA LYS A 297 -4.80 22.36 2.97
C LYS A 297 -5.60 21.58 1.94
N TYR A 298 -5.82 20.27 2.14
CA TYR A 298 -6.32 19.37 1.10
C TYR A 298 -7.57 18.58 1.50
N VAL A 299 -7.87 18.45 2.79
CA VAL A 299 -8.98 17.61 3.27
C VAL A 299 -10.15 18.45 3.77
N LEU A 300 -9.87 19.47 4.59
CA LEU A 300 -10.92 20.31 5.12
C LEU A 300 -11.53 21.17 4.01
N ALA A 301 -12.86 21.09 3.88
CA ALA A 301 -13.59 22.01 3.04
C ALA A 301 -13.35 23.44 3.55
N HIS A 302 -13.06 24.35 2.65
CA HIS A 302 -13.02 25.77 2.98
C HIS A 302 -14.43 26.17 3.37
N GLY A 303 -14.64 26.36 4.67
CA GLY A 303 -15.88 26.94 5.21
C GLY A 303 -15.99 28.41 4.86
#